data_9c5a900b168b1c49d3e4a9e9912b5aaa
#
_entry.id   9c5a900b168b1c49d3e4a9e9912b5aaa
#
_cell.length_a   1.000
_cell.length_b   1.000
_cell.length_c   1.000
_cell.angle_alpha   90.00
_cell.angle_beta   90.00
_cell.angle_gamma   90.00
#
_symmetry.space_group_name_H-M   'P 1'
#
loop_
_entity.id
_entity.type
_entity.pdbx_description
1 polymer ?
#
loop_
_entity_poly.entity_id
_entity_poly.type
_entity_poly.pdbx_seq_one_letter_code
_entity_poly.pdbx_strand_id
1 'polypeptide(L)'
;MNRGPASRIRIGLALACAGLTAGCGTQAATVAVTRPPAVTAPLSTSLTTAQGTWAIAVMGGSAASHNNFWQLFVRRANTGRWSLATPEGVADNGGLVAAGGNGSLVVGFRPSQELAYSPLATSTDAGLNWTPGLLDAALADTPGAIAVGPSGRTLALLQDGTIEAAPTADDAAAGRWTPLATLKALAASAPGRSCGLKGMTAVSFGPDQNPIAAGSCVRPGVAGVFTDAGGTWRSAGLTLPGNGPSMGTVRVLGLTAIPGGNAALLAVGTSLLAAWWDGTRWTVSAPVTADGVRALGFGPGGSAWLLLDSGQAETIAGAAGSTWRALPPVPAGTTVLAPPGTGTLAPGTGGSYDALAVSGSRLTVWRLARGAWGKVQQITVPVQYGSSG
;
A
#
# COMPACT_ATOMS: atom_id res chain seq x y z
N MET A 1 36.20 62.37 34.40
CA MET A 1 37.55 62.40 33.81
C MET A 1 37.59 61.61 32.54
N ASN A 2 37.91 62.27 31.48
CA ASN A 2 38.33 61.94 30.09
C ASN A 2 37.29 61.28 29.16
N ARG A 3 36.61 62.06 28.32
CA ARG A 3 36.88 62.75 27.04
C ARG A 3 37.41 61.84 25.93
N GLY A 4 36.58 61.60 24.96
CA GLY A 4 36.38 61.46 23.55
C GLY A 4 37.63 61.20 22.67
N PRO A 5 37.57 61.14 21.33
CA PRO A 5 36.63 61.83 20.45
C PRO A 5 36.13 61.02 19.23
N ALA A 6 35.26 61.62 18.48
CA ALA A 6 34.66 61.27 17.20
C ALA A 6 35.68 61.36 16.01
N SER A 7 35.41 60.63 14.94
CA SER A 7 35.91 60.92 13.57
C SER A 7 35.04 60.28 12.51
N ARG A 8 34.18 61.03 11.91
CA ARG A 8 34.10 61.58 10.53
C ARG A 8 34.05 60.62 9.37
N ILE A 9 32.86 60.65 8.82
CA ILE A 9 32.37 60.35 7.47
C ILE A 9 33.37 60.69 6.34
N ARG A 10 33.49 59.79 5.35
CA ARG A 10 33.78 60.13 3.94
C ARG A 10 32.88 59.37 3.00
N ILE A 11 32.01 60.12 2.33
CA ILE A 11 31.22 59.79 1.16
C ILE A 11 32.19 59.72 -0.04
N GLY A 12 32.15 58.62 -0.76
CA GLY A 12 32.82 58.48 -2.05
C GLY A 12 31.82 58.04 -3.11
N LEU A 13 31.35 59.02 -3.87
CA LEU A 13 30.52 58.87 -5.07
C LEU A 13 31.44 58.42 -6.23
N ALA A 14 31.15 57.31 -6.84
CA ALA A 14 31.74 56.92 -8.13
C ALA A 14 30.65 56.44 -9.08
N LEU A 15 30.33 57.33 -10.03
CA LEU A 15 29.61 56.99 -11.26
C LEU A 15 30.52 56.10 -12.14
N ALA A 16 29.97 55.03 -12.70
CA ALA A 16 30.52 54.43 -13.93
C ALA A 16 29.40 53.71 -14.70
N CYS A 17 29.05 54.34 -15.75
CA CYS A 17 28.71 53.92 -17.11
C CYS A 17 27.99 52.61 -17.39
N ALA A 18 26.85 52.78 -18.05
CA ALA A 18 26.04 51.86 -18.78
C ALA A 18 26.84 51.10 -19.87
N GLY A 19 26.58 49.78 -19.94
CA GLY A 19 26.90 48.91 -21.07
C GLY A 19 25.73 48.01 -21.34
N LEU A 20 24.76 48.49 -22.12
CA LEU A 20 23.69 47.65 -22.68
C LEU A 20 24.26 46.82 -23.79
N THR A 21 24.49 45.51 -23.53
CA THR A 21 24.60 44.51 -24.57
C THR A 21 23.36 43.64 -24.52
N ALA A 22 22.40 43.92 -25.41
CA ALA A 22 21.28 43.05 -25.73
C ALA A 22 21.79 41.76 -26.41
N GLY A 23 22.07 40.75 -25.61
CA GLY A 23 22.28 39.39 -26.09
C GLY A 23 20.92 38.69 -26.21
N CYS A 24 20.35 38.65 -27.40
CA CYS A 24 19.26 37.72 -27.74
C CYS A 24 19.79 36.27 -27.66
N GLY A 25 19.85 35.73 -26.46
CA GLY A 25 19.98 34.30 -26.23
C GLY A 25 18.62 33.66 -26.44
N THR A 26 18.41 33.04 -27.59
CA THR A 26 17.34 32.07 -27.75
C THR A 26 17.51 30.96 -26.75
N GLN A 27 16.87 31.07 -25.59
CA GLN A 27 16.71 29.91 -24.70
C GLN A 27 15.88 28.89 -25.49
N ALA A 28 16.54 27.85 -25.98
CA ALA A 28 15.83 26.66 -26.42
C ALA A 28 14.99 26.17 -25.22
N ALA A 29 13.66 26.28 -25.36
CA ALA A 29 12.75 25.71 -24.41
C ALA A 29 13.03 24.21 -24.36
N THR A 30 13.72 23.77 -23.32
CA THR A 30 13.82 22.34 -23.00
C THR A 30 12.40 21.87 -22.73
N VAL A 31 11.81 21.20 -23.72
CA VAL A 31 10.58 20.48 -23.52
C VAL A 31 10.86 19.48 -22.42
N ALA A 32 10.36 19.78 -21.22
CA ALA A 32 10.40 18.84 -20.11
C ALA A 32 9.62 17.61 -20.58
N VAL A 33 10.33 16.53 -20.88
CA VAL A 33 9.71 15.23 -21.12
C VAL A 33 9.05 14.85 -19.81
N THR A 34 7.77 15.12 -19.70
CA THR A 34 6.95 14.69 -18.57
C THR A 34 6.92 13.17 -18.60
N ARG A 35 7.77 12.57 -17.75
CA ARG A 35 7.76 11.13 -17.54
C ARG A 35 6.38 10.79 -16.97
N PRO A 36 5.63 9.82 -17.58
CA PRO A 36 4.36 9.43 -17.02
C PRO A 36 4.53 9.05 -15.54
N PRO A 37 3.58 9.40 -14.66
CA PRO A 37 3.67 9.08 -13.25
C PRO A 37 3.78 7.57 -13.07
N ALA A 38 4.71 7.13 -12.22
CA ALA A 38 4.84 5.73 -11.89
C ALA A 38 3.60 5.26 -11.13
N VAL A 39 3.13 4.02 -11.39
CA VAL A 39 2.08 3.40 -10.60
C VAL A 39 2.53 3.31 -9.14
N THR A 40 1.71 3.80 -8.22
CA THR A 40 1.96 3.75 -6.78
C THR A 40 0.88 2.92 -6.10
N ALA A 41 1.21 2.32 -4.94
CA ALA A 41 0.22 1.63 -4.13
C ALA A 41 -0.85 2.63 -3.66
N PRO A 42 -2.14 2.38 -3.93
CA PRO A 42 -3.21 3.25 -3.49
C PRO A 42 -3.44 3.11 -1.99
N LEU A 43 -4.11 4.09 -1.42
CA LEU A 43 -4.46 4.10 -0.01
C LEU A 43 -5.71 3.26 0.31
N SER A 44 -6.63 3.11 -0.63
CA SER A 44 -7.82 2.23 -0.48
C SER A 44 -7.48 0.81 -0.91
N THR A 45 -7.80 -0.16 -0.08
CA THR A 45 -7.52 -1.56 -0.37
C THR A 45 -8.50 -2.50 0.32
N SER A 46 -8.51 -3.75 -0.10
CA SER A 46 -9.20 -4.84 0.57
C SER A 46 -8.32 -6.07 0.69
N LEU A 47 -8.64 -6.91 1.65
CA LEU A 47 -8.05 -8.23 1.81
C LEU A 47 -9.12 -9.25 2.19
N THR A 48 -8.89 -10.51 1.86
CA THR A 48 -9.82 -11.60 2.14
C THR A 48 -9.09 -12.76 2.79
N THR A 49 -9.67 -13.27 3.88
CA THR A 49 -9.26 -14.48 4.57
C THR A 49 -10.44 -15.44 4.71
N ALA A 50 -10.22 -16.59 5.36
CA ALA A 50 -11.30 -17.54 5.67
C ALA A 50 -12.38 -16.93 6.59
N GLN A 51 -12.03 -15.97 7.44
CA GLN A 51 -12.95 -15.33 8.40
C GLN A 51 -13.81 -14.24 7.77
N GLY A 52 -13.36 -13.64 6.67
CA GLY A 52 -14.11 -12.58 6.01
C GLY A 52 -13.28 -11.76 5.04
N THR A 53 -13.89 -10.70 4.54
CA THR A 53 -13.26 -9.69 3.69
C THR A 53 -13.29 -8.35 4.41
N TRP A 54 -12.14 -7.69 4.50
CA TRP A 54 -12.00 -6.35 5.06
C TRP A 54 -11.68 -5.37 3.94
N ALA A 55 -12.19 -4.17 4.07
CA ALA A 55 -11.91 -3.10 3.14
C ALA A 55 -11.73 -1.78 3.89
N ILE A 56 -10.70 -1.03 3.52
CA ILE A 56 -10.51 0.35 3.93
C ILE A 56 -11.00 1.24 2.80
N ALA A 57 -11.92 2.14 3.10
CA ALA A 57 -12.47 3.09 2.15
C ALA A 57 -12.38 4.53 2.65
N VAL A 58 -12.05 5.45 1.75
CA VAL A 58 -12.10 6.89 2.02
C VAL A 58 -13.54 7.36 1.93
N MET A 59 -13.99 8.07 2.95
CA MET A 59 -15.33 8.67 3.04
C MET A 59 -15.23 10.19 3.23
N GLY A 60 -16.34 10.88 3.11
CA GLY A 60 -16.41 12.34 3.21
C GLY A 60 -16.21 13.02 1.86
N GLY A 61 -15.09 13.67 1.69
CA GLY A 61 -14.72 14.38 0.46
C GLY A 61 -13.90 13.54 -0.51
N SER A 62 -13.28 14.19 -1.48
CA SER A 62 -12.26 13.56 -2.32
C SER A 62 -10.98 13.31 -1.51
N ALA A 63 -10.11 12.39 -1.99
CA ALA A 63 -8.82 12.14 -1.35
C ALA A 63 -7.92 13.39 -1.25
N ALA A 64 -8.19 14.42 -2.05
CA ALA A 64 -7.51 15.70 -2.00
C ALA A 64 -8.17 16.74 -1.06
N SER A 65 -9.35 16.44 -0.50
CA SER A 65 -10.05 17.34 0.42
C SER A 65 -9.64 17.08 1.86
N HIS A 66 -9.49 18.15 2.66
CA HIS A 66 -9.16 18.03 4.08
C HIS A 66 -10.31 17.44 4.94
N ASN A 67 -11.46 17.16 4.35
CA ASN A 67 -12.65 16.63 5.01
C ASN A 67 -12.90 15.15 4.70
N ASN A 68 -11.88 14.40 4.36
CA ASN A 68 -12.00 12.96 4.17
C ASN A 68 -11.59 12.21 5.45
N PHE A 69 -12.17 11.06 5.64
CA PHE A 69 -11.86 10.13 6.72
C PHE A 69 -11.91 8.69 6.20
N TRP A 70 -11.12 7.83 6.82
CA TRP A 70 -10.99 6.45 6.44
C TRP A 70 -11.85 5.58 7.35
N GLN A 71 -12.49 4.58 6.78
CA GLN A 71 -13.28 3.65 7.54
C GLN A 71 -12.92 2.22 7.15
N LEU A 72 -12.82 1.36 8.16
CA LEU A 72 -12.68 -0.07 7.99
C LEU A 72 -14.06 -0.70 7.96
N PHE A 73 -14.32 -1.47 6.91
CA PHE A 73 -15.52 -2.28 6.77
C PHE A 73 -15.16 -3.76 6.75
N VAL A 74 -16.04 -4.60 7.27
CA VAL A 74 -15.90 -6.04 7.25
C VAL A 74 -17.15 -6.71 6.70
N ARG A 75 -16.96 -7.69 5.82
CA ARG A 75 -17.97 -8.67 5.44
C ARG A 75 -17.55 -10.02 6.02
N ARG A 76 -18.16 -10.41 7.13
CA ARG A 76 -17.85 -11.71 7.75
C ARG A 76 -18.36 -12.85 6.88
N ALA A 77 -17.61 -13.97 6.85
CA ALA A 77 -17.92 -15.12 6.01
C ALA A 77 -19.33 -15.69 6.26
N ASN A 78 -19.79 -15.65 7.50
CA ASN A 78 -21.08 -16.22 7.92
C ASN A 78 -22.29 -15.31 7.67
N THR A 79 -22.12 -14.01 7.45
CA THR A 79 -23.26 -13.08 7.31
C THR A 79 -23.49 -12.63 5.88
N GLY A 80 -22.45 -12.61 5.05
CA GLY A 80 -22.51 -12.09 3.69
C GLY A 80 -22.81 -10.57 3.60
N ARG A 81 -22.95 -9.90 4.75
CA ARG A 81 -23.25 -8.46 4.87
C ARG A 81 -22.04 -7.68 5.35
N TRP A 82 -21.93 -6.46 4.89
CA TRP A 82 -20.91 -5.50 5.31
C TRP A 82 -21.36 -4.79 6.59
N SER A 83 -20.43 -4.53 7.47
CA SER A 83 -20.60 -3.70 8.67
C SER A 83 -19.39 -2.83 8.88
N LEU A 84 -19.57 -1.70 9.55
CA LEU A 84 -18.47 -0.86 10.03
C LEU A 84 -17.70 -1.65 11.11
N ALA A 85 -16.38 -1.59 11.02
CA ALA A 85 -15.47 -2.28 11.94
C ALA A 85 -14.30 -1.40 12.36
N THR A 86 -14.34 -0.10 12.09
CA THR A 86 -13.31 0.84 12.51
C THR A 86 -13.17 0.81 14.04
N PRO A 87 -11.96 0.62 14.59
CA PRO A 87 -11.73 0.73 16.02
C PRO A 87 -12.06 2.12 16.54
N GLU A 88 -12.63 2.20 17.74
CA GLU A 88 -12.91 3.47 18.39
C GLU A 88 -11.60 4.22 18.71
N GLY A 89 -11.63 5.54 18.62
CA GLY A 89 -10.51 6.41 18.99
C GLY A 89 -9.31 6.39 18.04
N VAL A 90 -9.42 5.74 16.88
CA VAL A 90 -8.36 5.73 15.86
C VAL A 90 -8.54 6.90 14.91
N ALA A 91 -7.51 7.74 14.81
CA ALA A 91 -7.49 8.87 13.88
C ALA A 91 -7.23 8.42 12.43
N ASP A 92 -7.69 9.18 11.45
CA ASP A 92 -8.15 8.66 10.18
C ASP A 92 -7.66 9.40 8.92
N ASN A 93 -6.37 9.50 8.69
CA ASN A 93 -5.86 10.07 7.43
C ASN A 93 -5.25 9.05 6.44
N GLY A 94 -5.66 7.82 6.50
CA GLY A 94 -5.21 6.74 5.64
C GLY A 94 -5.04 5.46 6.44
N GLY A 95 -5.00 4.31 5.80
CA GLY A 95 -4.97 3.08 6.56
C GLY A 95 -4.32 1.91 5.84
N LEU A 96 -3.81 1.02 6.65
CA LEU A 96 -3.31 -0.29 6.27
C LEU A 96 -4.11 -1.34 7.04
N VAL A 97 -4.35 -2.47 6.42
CA VAL A 97 -4.95 -3.62 7.07
C VAL A 97 -4.18 -4.88 6.70
N ALA A 98 -3.87 -5.70 7.68
CA ALA A 98 -3.27 -7.00 7.49
C ALA A 98 -3.98 -8.02 8.38
N ALA A 99 -4.14 -9.24 7.89
CA ALA A 99 -4.79 -10.32 8.62
C ALA A 99 -4.00 -11.61 8.53
N GLY A 100 -3.91 -12.32 9.64
CA GLY A 100 -3.34 -13.67 9.74
C GLY A 100 -4.40 -14.75 9.62
N GLY A 101 -3.96 -15.97 9.35
CA GLY A 101 -4.83 -17.14 9.18
C GLY A 101 -5.59 -17.57 10.44
N ASN A 102 -5.13 -17.14 11.62
CA ASN A 102 -5.74 -17.46 12.93
C ASN A 102 -6.81 -16.46 13.39
N GLY A 103 -7.23 -15.53 12.52
CA GLY A 103 -8.17 -14.46 12.88
C GLY A 103 -7.52 -13.21 13.45
N SER A 104 -6.19 -13.17 13.58
CA SER A 104 -5.48 -11.97 13.96
C SER A 104 -5.59 -10.91 12.88
N LEU A 105 -5.86 -9.67 13.28
CA LEU A 105 -6.01 -8.52 12.41
C LEU A 105 -5.22 -7.35 13.00
N VAL A 106 -4.48 -6.66 12.17
CA VAL A 106 -3.78 -5.43 12.53
C VAL A 106 -4.21 -4.34 11.58
N VAL A 107 -4.59 -3.22 12.13
CA VAL A 107 -5.00 -2.03 11.37
C VAL A 107 -4.15 -0.85 11.82
N GLY A 108 -3.55 -0.17 10.88
CA GLY A 108 -2.82 1.08 11.11
C GLY A 108 -3.47 2.21 10.33
N PHE A 109 -3.57 3.37 10.95
CA PHE A 109 -4.12 4.57 10.34
C PHE A 109 -3.05 5.67 10.31
N ARG A 110 -2.97 6.40 9.21
CA ARG A 110 -2.07 7.54 9.14
C ARG A 110 -2.51 8.60 10.15
N PRO A 111 -1.59 9.20 10.91
CA PRO A 111 -1.94 10.30 11.80
C PRO A 111 -2.48 11.48 11.00
N SER A 112 -3.34 12.28 11.62
CA SER A 112 -3.67 13.60 11.11
C SER A 112 -2.41 14.49 11.16
N GLN A 113 -2.43 15.63 10.49
CA GLN A 113 -1.31 16.59 10.55
C GLN A 113 -0.97 17.05 11.97
N GLU A 114 -1.92 16.90 12.89
CA GLU A 114 -1.80 17.32 14.29
C GLU A 114 -1.29 16.21 15.21
N LEU A 115 -1.26 14.95 14.74
CA LEU A 115 -0.80 13.81 15.52
C LEU A 115 0.54 13.31 14.98
N ALA A 116 1.55 13.30 15.81
CA ALA A 116 2.89 12.85 15.46
C ALA A 116 3.07 11.32 15.49
N TYR A 117 2.00 10.55 15.63
CA TYR A 117 2.05 9.09 15.76
C TYR A 117 0.94 8.41 14.96
N SER A 118 1.17 7.18 14.58
CA SER A 118 0.19 6.32 13.92
C SER A 118 -0.29 5.26 14.90
N PRO A 119 -1.53 5.31 15.37
CA PRO A 119 -2.06 4.25 16.20
C PRO A 119 -2.22 2.97 15.39
N LEU A 120 -1.76 1.86 15.95
CA LEU A 120 -2.11 0.53 15.50
C LEU A 120 -3.21 -0.02 16.40
N ALA A 121 -4.21 -0.65 15.83
CA ALA A 121 -5.18 -1.43 16.56
C ALA A 121 -5.08 -2.89 16.13
N THR A 122 -5.19 -3.79 17.08
CA THR A 122 -5.11 -5.23 16.82
C THR A 122 -6.37 -5.93 17.27
N SER A 123 -6.68 -7.03 16.62
CA SER A 123 -7.77 -7.93 16.99
C SER A 123 -7.28 -9.36 16.83
N THR A 124 -7.67 -10.23 17.73
CA THR A 124 -7.41 -11.68 17.68
C THR A 124 -8.67 -12.48 17.36
N ASP A 125 -9.81 -11.81 17.17
CA ASP A 125 -11.13 -12.40 16.96
C ASP A 125 -11.82 -11.89 15.68
N ALA A 126 -11.04 -11.65 14.65
CA ALA A 126 -11.49 -11.18 13.34
C ALA A 126 -12.27 -9.84 13.40
N GLY A 127 -11.80 -8.90 14.20
CA GLY A 127 -12.33 -7.55 14.30
C GLY A 127 -13.65 -7.45 15.07
N LEU A 128 -13.95 -8.41 15.95
CA LEU A 128 -15.07 -8.30 16.89
C LEU A 128 -14.73 -7.38 18.06
N ASN A 129 -13.54 -7.57 18.60
CA ASN A 129 -12.98 -6.73 19.65
C ASN A 129 -11.62 -6.19 19.20
N TRP A 130 -11.30 -4.98 19.62
CA TRP A 130 -10.07 -4.29 19.28
C TRP A 130 -9.27 -3.93 20.52
N THR A 131 -7.96 -4.19 20.46
CA THR A 131 -7.01 -3.69 21.42
C THR A 131 -6.30 -2.50 20.79
N PRO A 132 -6.40 -1.29 21.34
CA PRO A 132 -5.68 -0.13 20.83
C PRO A 132 -4.19 -0.32 21.07
N GLY A 133 -3.39 0.10 20.10
CA GLY A 133 -1.94 0.10 20.21
C GLY A 133 -1.45 1.17 21.19
N LEU A 134 -0.35 0.87 21.86
CA LEU A 134 0.40 1.87 22.61
C LEU A 134 1.25 2.69 21.63
N LEU A 135 1.53 3.93 22.00
CA LEU A 135 2.51 4.75 21.31
C LEU A 135 3.88 4.10 21.49
N ASP A 136 4.44 3.63 20.39
CA ASP A 136 5.84 3.22 20.34
C ASP A 136 6.61 4.26 19.51
N ALA A 137 7.75 4.71 20.03
CA ALA A 137 8.63 5.64 19.34
C ALA A 137 9.14 5.06 18.00
N ALA A 138 9.29 3.74 17.89
CA ALA A 138 9.71 3.06 16.67
C ALA A 138 8.62 3.09 15.58
N LEU A 139 7.35 3.18 15.96
CA LEU A 139 6.20 3.30 15.06
C LEU A 139 5.55 4.69 15.13
N ALA A 140 6.30 5.71 15.50
CA ALA A 140 5.82 7.10 15.53
C ALA A 140 5.30 7.57 14.16
N ASP A 141 5.64 6.85 13.10
CA ASP A 141 5.16 7.08 11.72
C ASP A 141 4.28 5.92 11.23
N THR A 142 3.37 6.19 10.32
CA THR A 142 2.57 5.13 9.68
C THR A 142 3.49 4.19 8.93
N PRO A 143 3.45 2.89 9.20
CA PRO A 143 4.19 1.93 8.41
C PRO A 143 3.85 2.04 6.93
N GLY A 144 4.84 1.87 6.06
CA GLY A 144 4.63 1.78 4.61
C GLY A 144 3.91 0.49 4.22
N ALA A 145 4.10 -0.59 5.00
CA ALA A 145 3.41 -1.87 4.84
C ALA A 145 3.35 -2.62 6.19
N ILE A 146 2.33 -3.45 6.34
CA ILE A 146 2.14 -4.36 7.48
C ILE A 146 1.83 -5.75 6.95
N ALA A 147 2.31 -6.79 7.63
CA ALA A 147 1.91 -8.17 7.40
C ALA A 147 1.67 -8.90 8.71
N VAL A 148 0.68 -9.79 8.73
CA VAL A 148 0.41 -10.69 9.86
C VAL A 148 0.55 -12.12 9.37
N GLY A 149 1.38 -12.89 10.05
CA GLY A 149 1.57 -14.31 9.76
C GLY A 149 0.48 -15.20 10.37
N PRO A 150 0.42 -16.47 9.99
CA PRO A 150 -0.56 -17.43 10.51
C PRO A 150 -0.52 -17.61 12.02
N SER A 151 0.64 -17.42 12.64
CA SER A 151 0.81 -17.47 14.11
C SER A 151 0.43 -16.17 14.84
N GLY A 152 0.07 -15.12 14.11
CA GLY A 152 -0.13 -13.78 14.65
C GLY A 152 1.14 -12.92 14.73
N ARG A 153 2.31 -13.48 14.38
CA ARG A 153 3.54 -12.69 14.25
C ARG A 153 3.30 -11.55 13.25
N THR A 154 3.70 -10.35 13.61
CA THR A 154 3.43 -9.15 12.82
C THR A 154 4.73 -8.52 12.35
N LEU A 155 4.74 -8.03 11.11
CA LEU A 155 5.83 -7.25 10.52
C LEU A 155 5.32 -5.85 10.21
N ALA A 156 6.16 -4.85 10.43
CA ALA A 156 5.95 -3.47 9.99
C ALA A 156 7.17 -3.01 9.18
N LEU A 157 6.92 -2.40 8.04
CA LEU A 157 7.93 -1.71 7.24
C LEU A 157 7.81 -0.21 7.49
N LEU A 158 8.80 0.37 8.12
CA LEU A 158 8.85 1.80 8.42
C LEU A 158 9.27 2.63 7.19
N GLN A 159 9.06 3.94 7.27
CA GLN A 159 9.35 4.88 6.17
C GLN A 159 10.85 4.92 5.79
N ASP A 160 11.74 4.71 6.75
CA ASP A 160 13.20 4.64 6.55
C ASP A 160 13.67 3.30 5.95
N GLY A 161 12.74 2.36 5.73
CA GLY A 161 13.01 1.02 5.25
C GLY A 161 13.48 0.05 6.34
N THR A 162 13.31 0.39 7.62
CA THR A 162 13.47 -0.56 8.72
C THR A 162 12.28 -1.52 8.74
N ILE A 163 12.56 -2.80 8.92
CA ILE A 163 11.57 -3.85 9.13
C ILE A 163 11.61 -4.21 10.60
N GLU A 164 10.49 -4.08 11.26
CA GLU A 164 10.30 -4.48 12.65
C GLU A 164 9.36 -5.67 12.75
N ALA A 165 9.55 -6.48 13.76
CA ALA A 165 8.74 -7.65 14.04
C ALA A 165 8.22 -7.64 15.48
N ALA A 166 6.95 -7.97 15.65
CA ALA A 166 6.35 -8.30 16.94
C ALA A 166 5.97 -9.78 16.94
N PRO A 167 6.20 -10.51 18.06
CA PRO A 167 5.92 -11.95 18.14
C PRO A 167 4.45 -12.30 17.88
N THR A 168 3.54 -11.45 18.34
CA THR A 168 2.09 -11.60 18.18
C THR A 168 1.44 -10.26 17.83
N ALA A 169 0.15 -10.27 17.45
CA ALA A 169 -0.62 -9.06 17.27
C ALA A 169 -0.77 -8.26 18.58
N ASP A 170 -0.92 -8.95 19.72
CA ASP A 170 -0.98 -8.30 21.04
C ASP A 170 0.37 -7.67 21.42
N ASP A 171 1.49 -8.30 21.05
CA ASP A 171 2.81 -7.70 21.22
C ASP A 171 2.98 -6.45 20.35
N ALA A 172 2.45 -6.48 19.14
CA ALA A 172 2.43 -5.31 18.26
C ALA A 172 1.63 -4.16 18.88
N ALA A 173 0.45 -4.44 19.42
CA ALA A 173 -0.37 -3.45 20.12
C ALA A 173 0.30 -2.92 21.39
N ALA A 174 1.04 -3.77 22.10
CA ALA A 174 1.78 -3.41 23.30
C ALA A 174 3.12 -2.70 23.03
N GLY A 175 3.44 -2.40 21.77
CA GLY A 175 4.68 -1.73 21.39
C GLY A 175 5.94 -2.59 21.54
N ARG A 176 5.80 -3.92 21.63
CA ARG A 176 6.93 -4.85 21.75
C ARG A 176 7.51 -5.22 20.39
N TRP A 177 8.04 -4.23 19.72
CA TRP A 177 8.69 -4.37 18.42
C TRP A 177 10.18 -4.59 18.55
N THR A 178 10.75 -5.40 17.67
CA THR A 178 12.18 -5.62 17.56
C THR A 178 12.63 -5.42 16.13
N PRO A 179 13.71 -4.67 15.87
CA PRO A 179 14.27 -4.52 14.54
C PRO A 179 14.70 -5.88 13.98
N LEU A 180 14.22 -6.21 12.79
CA LEU A 180 14.58 -7.44 12.08
C LEU A 180 15.63 -7.17 11.00
N ALA A 181 15.47 -6.06 10.26
CA ALA A 181 16.39 -5.64 9.22
C ALA A 181 16.25 -4.15 8.95
N THR A 182 17.29 -3.55 8.37
CA THR A 182 17.24 -2.19 7.83
C THR A 182 17.50 -2.21 6.33
N LEU A 183 17.00 -1.21 5.61
CA LEU A 183 17.31 -1.03 4.18
C LEU A 183 18.84 -1.05 3.95
N LYS A 184 19.60 -0.37 4.80
CA LYS A 184 21.07 -0.30 4.72
C LYS A 184 21.70 -1.69 4.81
N ALA A 185 21.28 -2.51 5.78
CA ALA A 185 21.80 -3.86 5.97
C ALA A 185 21.42 -4.78 4.80
N LEU A 186 20.17 -4.73 4.35
CA LEU A 186 19.70 -5.50 3.19
C LEU A 186 20.41 -5.08 1.91
N ALA A 187 20.58 -3.79 1.64
CA ALA A 187 21.31 -3.30 0.47
C ALA A 187 22.80 -3.70 0.50
N ALA A 188 23.41 -3.78 1.67
CA ALA A 188 24.78 -4.25 1.87
C ALA A 188 24.94 -5.77 1.82
N SER A 189 23.88 -6.54 1.87
CA SER A 189 23.89 -8.00 1.73
C SER A 189 24.27 -8.42 0.30
N ALA A 190 24.75 -9.65 0.11
CA ALA A 190 25.09 -10.15 -1.23
C ALA A 190 23.87 -10.06 -2.20
N PRO A 191 22.66 -10.51 -1.82
CA PRO A 191 21.49 -10.38 -2.70
C PRO A 191 21.08 -8.91 -2.94
N GLY A 192 21.18 -8.04 -1.94
CA GLY A 192 20.87 -6.61 -2.09
C GLY A 192 21.82 -5.91 -3.05
N ARG A 193 23.12 -6.19 -2.95
CA ARG A 193 24.12 -5.66 -3.89
C ARG A 193 23.90 -6.18 -5.32
N SER A 194 23.53 -7.46 -5.49
CA SER A 194 23.36 -8.06 -6.81
C SER A 194 22.23 -7.41 -7.62
N CYS A 195 21.19 -6.92 -6.98
CA CYS A 195 20.11 -6.18 -7.64
C CYS A 195 20.28 -4.66 -7.54
N GLY A 196 21.13 -4.17 -6.64
CA GLY A 196 21.27 -2.74 -6.34
C GLY A 196 20.01 -2.20 -5.63
N LEU A 197 19.66 -2.79 -4.49
CA LEU A 197 18.47 -2.42 -3.71
C LEU A 197 18.48 -0.93 -3.33
N LYS A 198 17.38 -0.22 -3.63
CA LYS A 198 17.21 1.23 -3.41
C LYS A 198 16.17 1.58 -2.36
N GLY A 199 15.16 0.76 -2.19
CA GLY A 199 14.08 1.02 -1.24
C GLY A 199 13.27 -0.23 -1.00
N MET A 200 12.67 -0.31 0.18
CA MET A 200 11.72 -1.36 0.55
C MET A 200 10.30 -0.84 0.36
N THR A 201 9.40 -1.69 -0.10
CA THR A 201 8.02 -1.28 -0.44
C THR A 201 6.95 -2.23 0.07
N ALA A 202 7.29 -3.47 0.42
CA ALA A 202 6.35 -4.45 0.91
C ALA A 202 7.01 -5.45 1.86
N VAL A 203 6.21 -5.99 2.77
CA VAL A 203 6.55 -7.11 3.65
C VAL A 203 5.44 -8.15 3.63
N SER A 204 5.80 -9.41 3.87
CA SER A 204 4.87 -10.53 3.98
C SER A 204 5.53 -11.69 4.74
N PHE A 205 4.84 -12.81 4.80
CA PHE A 205 5.38 -14.08 5.27
C PHE A 205 5.40 -15.10 4.14
N GLY A 206 6.42 -15.96 4.14
CA GLY A 206 6.47 -17.13 3.28
C GLY A 206 5.60 -18.29 3.80
N PRO A 207 5.50 -19.37 3.02
CA PRO A 207 4.81 -20.60 3.46
C PRO A 207 5.35 -21.15 4.79
N ASP A 208 6.66 -21.03 5.02
CA ASP A 208 7.35 -21.46 6.24
C ASP A 208 7.29 -20.44 7.38
N GLN A 209 6.43 -19.44 7.26
CA GLN A 209 6.31 -18.30 8.18
C GLN A 209 7.59 -17.46 8.31
N ASN A 210 8.53 -17.64 7.42
CA ASN A 210 9.71 -16.78 7.33
C ASN A 210 9.33 -15.39 6.81
N PRO A 211 9.87 -14.32 7.38
CA PRO A 211 9.68 -12.97 6.87
C PRO A 211 10.13 -12.84 5.42
N ILE A 212 9.31 -12.17 4.62
CA ILE A 212 9.66 -11.76 3.26
C ILE A 212 9.59 -10.24 3.19
N ALA A 213 10.59 -9.67 2.56
CA ALA A 213 10.66 -8.25 2.29
C ALA A 213 10.86 -8.01 0.80
N ALA A 214 10.24 -6.98 0.26
CA ALA A 214 10.39 -6.64 -1.14
C ALA A 214 10.58 -5.16 -1.36
N GLY A 215 11.29 -4.84 -2.44
CA GLY A 215 11.63 -3.47 -2.77
C GLY A 215 12.03 -3.28 -4.23
N SER A 216 12.45 -2.06 -4.55
CA SER A 216 12.91 -1.66 -5.87
C SER A 216 14.44 -1.77 -6.00
N CYS A 217 14.89 -2.26 -7.15
CA CYS A 217 16.31 -2.39 -7.49
C CYS A 217 16.69 -1.40 -8.59
N VAL A 218 17.98 -1.04 -8.66
CA VAL A 218 18.52 -0.26 -9.78
C VAL A 218 18.51 -1.08 -11.07
N ARG A 219 18.76 -2.39 -10.95
CA ARG A 219 18.82 -3.28 -12.12
C ARG A 219 17.44 -3.35 -12.79
N PRO A 220 17.33 -2.93 -14.08
CA PRO A 220 16.08 -2.98 -14.80
C PRO A 220 15.48 -4.39 -14.85
N GLY A 221 14.17 -4.50 -14.79
CA GLY A 221 13.47 -5.78 -14.86
C GLY A 221 13.62 -6.70 -13.63
N VAL A 222 14.33 -6.24 -12.58
CA VAL A 222 14.54 -7.03 -11.36
C VAL A 222 13.80 -6.39 -10.20
N ALA A 223 12.98 -7.17 -9.49
CA ALA A 223 12.42 -6.80 -8.20
C ALA A 223 13.27 -7.42 -7.08
N GLY A 224 13.60 -6.62 -6.07
CA GLY A 224 14.26 -7.12 -4.87
C GLY A 224 13.23 -7.85 -3.99
N VAL A 225 13.24 -9.17 -4.01
CA VAL A 225 12.45 -9.98 -3.08
C VAL A 225 13.43 -10.83 -2.27
N PHE A 226 13.33 -10.72 -0.95
CA PHE A 226 14.25 -11.32 0.00
C PHE A 226 13.47 -12.11 1.03
N THR A 227 13.93 -13.32 1.36
CA THR A 227 13.37 -14.15 2.42
C THR A 227 14.39 -14.26 3.55
N ASP A 228 13.95 -14.05 4.78
CA ASP A 228 14.77 -14.29 5.97
C ASP A 228 14.76 -15.81 6.31
N ALA A 229 15.93 -16.38 6.37
CA ALA A 229 16.13 -17.79 6.78
C ALA A 229 16.98 -17.81 8.06
N GLY A 230 16.33 -17.53 9.21
CA GLY A 230 16.99 -17.54 10.52
C GLY A 230 18.03 -16.42 10.68
N GLY A 231 17.73 -15.20 10.27
CA GLY A 231 18.62 -14.03 10.33
C GLY A 231 19.52 -13.86 9.10
N THR A 232 19.41 -14.76 8.12
CA THR A 232 20.14 -14.66 6.85
C THR A 232 19.20 -14.38 5.70
N TRP A 233 19.30 -13.20 5.10
CA TRP A 233 18.48 -12.81 3.97
C TRP A 233 18.99 -13.42 2.66
N ARG A 234 18.10 -14.07 1.92
CA ARG A 234 18.36 -14.67 0.61
C ARG A 234 17.45 -14.05 -0.45
N SER A 235 17.96 -13.94 -1.68
CA SER A 235 17.14 -13.47 -2.81
C SER A 235 16.17 -14.57 -3.26
N ALA A 236 14.90 -14.20 -3.45
CA ALA A 236 13.91 -15.05 -4.10
C ALA A 236 13.89 -14.89 -5.63
N GLY A 237 14.77 -14.06 -6.21
CA GLY A 237 15.09 -14.06 -7.65
C GLY A 237 13.97 -13.62 -8.59
N LEU A 238 13.10 -12.67 -8.19
CA LEU A 238 12.04 -12.18 -9.08
C LEU A 238 12.61 -11.32 -10.21
N THR A 239 12.58 -11.87 -11.41
CA THR A 239 13.06 -11.22 -12.63
C THR A 239 11.98 -11.31 -13.69
N LEU A 240 11.72 -10.18 -14.37
CA LEU A 240 10.73 -10.12 -15.44
C LEU A 240 11.26 -10.75 -16.72
N PRO A 241 10.43 -11.44 -17.52
CA PRO A 241 10.83 -11.91 -18.84
C PRO A 241 11.21 -10.72 -19.75
N GLY A 242 12.26 -10.90 -20.58
CA GLY A 242 12.67 -9.86 -21.52
C GLY A 242 13.64 -8.82 -20.96
N ASN A 243 14.52 -9.22 -20.05
CA ASN A 243 15.54 -8.41 -19.36
C ASN A 243 16.33 -7.47 -20.27
N GLY A 244 15.81 -6.30 -20.53
CA GLY A 244 16.50 -5.24 -21.25
C GLY A 244 16.46 -3.92 -20.49
N PRO A 245 17.38 -2.98 -20.79
CA PRO A 245 17.38 -1.65 -20.19
C PRO A 245 16.06 -0.88 -20.38
N SER A 246 15.24 -1.29 -21.36
CA SER A 246 13.91 -0.72 -21.65
C SER A 246 12.85 -1.07 -20.62
N MET A 247 13.04 -2.11 -19.80
CA MET A 247 12.04 -2.56 -18.83
C MET A 247 11.82 -1.59 -17.65
N GLY A 248 12.80 -0.72 -17.37
CA GLY A 248 12.69 0.23 -16.25
C GLY A 248 12.79 -0.43 -14.87
N THR A 249 12.55 0.39 -13.84
CA THR A 249 12.56 -0.05 -12.44
C THR A 249 11.28 -0.81 -12.11
N VAL A 250 11.43 -1.99 -11.52
CA VAL A 250 10.31 -2.78 -10.99
C VAL A 250 10.07 -2.37 -9.53
N ARG A 251 8.83 -2.06 -9.19
CA ARG A 251 8.38 -1.80 -7.81
C ARG A 251 7.41 -2.87 -7.39
N VAL A 252 7.59 -3.41 -6.19
CA VAL A 252 6.62 -4.33 -5.59
C VAL A 252 5.60 -3.49 -4.83
N LEU A 253 4.35 -3.49 -5.27
CA LEU A 253 3.26 -2.72 -4.64
C LEU A 253 2.61 -3.48 -3.48
N GLY A 254 2.71 -4.79 -3.49
CA GLY A 254 2.17 -5.63 -2.43
C GLY A 254 2.68 -7.06 -2.55
N LEU A 255 2.68 -7.74 -1.42
CA LEU A 255 2.98 -9.15 -1.27
C LEU A 255 1.89 -9.81 -0.43
N THR A 256 1.53 -11.02 -0.74
CA THR A 256 0.64 -11.85 0.08
C THR A 256 1.08 -13.30 0.07
N ALA A 257 0.89 -13.98 1.21
CA ALA A 257 1.07 -15.42 1.28
C ALA A 257 -0.08 -16.14 0.55
N ILE A 258 0.26 -17.20 -0.16
CA ILE A 258 -0.70 -18.11 -0.77
C ILE A 258 -0.33 -19.55 -0.41
N PRO A 259 -1.22 -20.52 -0.56
CA PRO A 259 -0.88 -21.92 -0.34
C PRO A 259 0.34 -22.33 -1.18
N GLY A 260 1.41 -22.75 -0.52
CA GLY A 260 2.66 -23.19 -1.15
C GLY A 260 3.57 -22.10 -1.70
N GLY A 261 3.25 -20.80 -1.49
CA GLY A 261 4.08 -19.74 -2.06
C GLY A 261 3.66 -18.33 -1.69
N ASN A 262 3.91 -17.40 -2.60
CA ASN A 262 3.56 -15.98 -2.45
C ASN A 262 3.04 -15.42 -3.77
N ALA A 263 2.19 -14.42 -3.67
CA ALA A 263 1.80 -13.58 -4.80
C ALA A 263 2.30 -12.14 -4.60
N ALA A 264 2.65 -11.49 -5.70
CA ALA A 264 3.11 -10.12 -5.73
C ALA A 264 2.37 -9.30 -6.79
N LEU A 265 2.12 -8.03 -6.50
CA LEU A 265 1.73 -7.02 -7.49
C LEU A 265 2.92 -6.14 -7.79
N LEU A 266 3.24 -6.00 -9.06
CA LEU A 266 4.43 -5.31 -9.55
C LEU A 266 4.04 -4.16 -10.44
N ALA A 267 4.72 -3.02 -10.30
CA ALA A 267 4.58 -1.88 -11.19
C ALA A 267 5.87 -1.64 -11.98
N VAL A 268 5.72 -1.40 -13.27
CA VAL A 268 6.79 -1.01 -14.19
C VAL A 268 6.28 0.13 -15.07
N GLY A 269 6.74 1.36 -14.80
CA GLY A 269 6.18 2.54 -15.47
C GLY A 269 4.69 2.66 -15.21
N THR A 270 3.88 2.64 -16.28
CA THR A 270 2.40 2.68 -16.26
C THR A 270 1.76 1.29 -16.33
N SER A 271 2.54 0.23 -16.21
CA SER A 271 2.04 -1.14 -16.28
C SER A 271 2.01 -1.81 -14.92
N LEU A 272 1.02 -2.66 -14.70
CA LEU A 272 0.88 -3.52 -13.55
C LEU A 272 0.97 -5.00 -14.00
N LEU A 273 1.65 -5.81 -13.20
CA LEU A 273 1.78 -7.25 -13.40
C LEU A 273 1.46 -7.96 -12.10
N ALA A 274 0.94 -9.16 -12.20
CA ALA A 274 0.86 -10.10 -11.08
C ALA A 274 1.95 -11.16 -11.22
N ALA A 275 2.52 -11.59 -10.10
CA ALA A 275 3.52 -12.64 -10.07
C ALA A 275 3.21 -13.64 -8.96
N TRP A 276 3.54 -14.91 -9.18
CA TRP A 276 3.31 -16.01 -8.24
C TRP A 276 4.57 -16.83 -8.07
N TRP A 277 4.93 -17.05 -6.81
CA TRP A 277 6.03 -17.93 -6.39
C TRP A 277 5.47 -19.28 -5.97
N ASP A 278 5.96 -20.36 -6.57
CA ASP A 278 5.53 -21.74 -6.31
C ASP A 278 6.44 -22.49 -5.32
N GLY A 279 7.34 -21.79 -4.64
CA GLY A 279 8.38 -22.37 -3.80
C GLY A 279 9.73 -22.52 -4.50
N THR A 280 9.75 -22.47 -5.84
CA THR A 280 10.97 -22.68 -6.66
C THR A 280 11.23 -21.55 -7.64
N ARG A 281 10.19 -21.02 -8.27
CA ARG A 281 10.30 -19.98 -9.31
C ARG A 281 9.13 -19.01 -9.27
N TRP A 282 9.37 -17.83 -9.84
CA TRP A 282 8.33 -16.86 -10.11
C TRP A 282 7.75 -17.06 -11.51
N THR A 283 6.44 -17.03 -11.62
CA THR A 283 5.71 -16.86 -12.88
C THR A 283 5.05 -15.50 -12.88
N VAL A 284 5.12 -14.80 -14.01
CA VAL A 284 4.64 -13.41 -14.13
C VAL A 284 3.57 -13.35 -15.21
N SER A 285 2.50 -12.59 -14.96
CA SER A 285 1.43 -12.36 -15.93
C SER A 285 1.89 -11.47 -17.09
N ALA A 286 1.08 -11.42 -18.15
CA ALA A 286 1.14 -10.32 -19.10
C ALA A 286 0.84 -8.99 -18.34
N PRO A 287 1.42 -7.85 -18.78
CA PRO A 287 1.13 -6.55 -18.19
C PRO A 287 -0.28 -6.07 -18.53
N VAL A 288 -0.88 -5.29 -17.61
CA VAL A 288 -2.06 -4.48 -17.87
C VAL A 288 -1.68 -3.01 -17.72
N THR A 289 -2.25 -2.16 -18.56
CA THR A 289 -2.08 -0.71 -18.41
C THR A 289 -2.82 -0.24 -17.16
N ALA A 290 -2.13 0.47 -16.29
CA ALA A 290 -2.62 0.89 -14.98
C ALA A 290 -2.37 2.39 -14.78
N ASP A 291 -2.94 3.20 -15.68
CA ASP A 291 -2.91 4.65 -15.57
C ASP A 291 -4.00 5.11 -14.60
N GLY A 292 -3.63 5.90 -13.61
CA GLY A 292 -4.56 6.38 -12.57
C GLY A 292 -5.11 5.24 -11.70
N VAL A 293 -4.24 4.48 -11.02
CA VAL A 293 -4.68 3.44 -10.07
C VAL A 293 -5.33 4.08 -8.86
N ARG A 294 -6.62 3.81 -8.69
CA ARG A 294 -7.40 4.23 -7.52
C ARG A 294 -7.30 3.26 -6.36
N ALA A 295 -7.39 1.97 -6.66
CA ALA A 295 -7.29 0.92 -5.67
C ALA A 295 -6.78 -0.38 -6.30
N LEU A 296 -6.13 -1.21 -5.52
CA LEU A 296 -5.71 -2.56 -5.89
C LEU A 296 -5.70 -3.45 -4.65
N GLY A 297 -5.67 -4.74 -4.86
CA GLY A 297 -5.58 -5.69 -3.76
C GLY A 297 -5.52 -7.14 -4.24
N PHE A 298 -5.36 -8.01 -3.25
CA PHE A 298 -5.36 -9.44 -3.45
C PHE A 298 -6.72 -10.04 -3.07
N GLY A 299 -7.06 -11.11 -3.75
CA GLY A 299 -8.13 -12.01 -3.41
C GLY A 299 -7.62 -13.39 -3.02
N PRO A 300 -8.53 -14.34 -2.78
CA PRO A 300 -8.17 -15.71 -2.42
C PRO A 300 -7.23 -16.35 -3.45
N GLY A 301 -6.29 -17.16 -2.94
CA GLY A 301 -5.35 -17.91 -3.77
C GLY A 301 -4.37 -17.05 -4.58
N GLY A 302 -4.16 -15.78 -4.18
CA GLY A 302 -3.28 -14.87 -4.91
C GLY A 302 -3.88 -14.30 -6.18
N SER A 303 -5.21 -14.39 -6.36
CA SER A 303 -5.92 -13.57 -7.34
C SER A 303 -5.74 -12.09 -7.00
N ALA A 304 -5.83 -11.23 -8.00
CA ALA A 304 -5.67 -9.81 -7.78
C ALA A 304 -6.73 -9.02 -8.55
N TRP A 305 -6.93 -7.78 -8.13
CA TRP A 305 -7.84 -6.85 -8.77
C TRP A 305 -7.23 -5.44 -8.79
N LEU A 306 -7.70 -4.67 -9.74
CA LEU A 306 -7.28 -3.31 -10.02
C LEU A 306 -8.53 -2.46 -10.31
N LEU A 307 -8.60 -1.27 -9.76
CA LEU A 307 -9.60 -0.25 -10.05
C LEU A 307 -8.87 1.03 -10.48
N LEU A 308 -9.22 1.55 -11.65
CA LEU A 308 -8.68 2.77 -12.22
C LEU A 308 -9.54 3.99 -11.90
N ASP A 309 -8.98 5.18 -12.00
CA ASP A 309 -9.70 6.45 -11.86
C ASP A 309 -10.80 6.62 -12.89
N SER A 310 -10.65 6.01 -14.07
CA SER A 310 -11.68 5.93 -15.11
C SER A 310 -12.93 5.17 -14.70
N GLY A 311 -12.90 4.41 -13.59
CA GLY A 311 -13.95 3.46 -13.22
C GLY A 311 -13.84 2.11 -13.92
N GLN A 312 -12.80 1.89 -14.71
CA GLN A 312 -12.48 0.56 -15.23
C GLN A 312 -11.90 -0.31 -14.12
N ALA A 313 -12.28 -1.57 -14.09
CA ALA A 313 -11.76 -2.55 -13.15
C ALA A 313 -11.28 -3.80 -13.89
N GLU A 314 -10.16 -4.34 -13.43
CA GLU A 314 -9.54 -5.54 -13.98
C GLU A 314 -9.30 -6.56 -12.88
N THR A 315 -9.36 -7.82 -13.23
CA THR A 315 -9.08 -8.93 -12.30
C THR A 315 -8.20 -9.98 -12.96
N ILE A 316 -7.43 -10.69 -12.15
CA ILE A 316 -6.62 -11.81 -12.60
C ILE A 316 -6.74 -12.96 -11.60
N ALA A 317 -6.85 -14.19 -12.08
CA ALA A 317 -6.88 -15.39 -11.24
C ALA A 317 -5.49 -15.64 -10.62
N GLY A 318 -5.47 -16.29 -9.45
CA GLY A 318 -4.25 -16.57 -8.69
C GLY A 318 -3.50 -17.80 -9.20
N ALA A 319 -3.22 -17.89 -10.50
CA ALA A 319 -2.53 -19.02 -11.09
C ALA A 319 -1.60 -18.59 -12.22
N ALA A 320 -0.53 -19.35 -12.39
CA ALA A 320 0.38 -19.19 -13.51
C ALA A 320 -0.36 -19.27 -14.87
N GLY A 321 0.00 -18.38 -15.79
CA GLY A 321 -0.64 -18.31 -17.10
C GLY A 321 -1.99 -17.58 -17.14
N SER A 322 -2.47 -17.06 -16.00
CA SER A 322 -3.66 -16.22 -15.95
C SER A 322 -3.46 -14.91 -16.68
N THR A 323 -4.54 -14.39 -17.25
CA THR A 323 -4.58 -13.08 -17.92
C THR A 323 -5.54 -12.14 -17.20
N TRP A 324 -5.25 -10.84 -17.27
CA TRP A 324 -6.15 -9.81 -16.79
C TRP A 324 -7.44 -9.82 -17.59
N ARG A 325 -8.55 -9.61 -16.91
CA ARG A 325 -9.91 -9.58 -17.48
C ARG A 325 -10.64 -8.35 -16.95
N ALA A 326 -11.20 -7.58 -17.86
CA ALA A 326 -12.04 -6.47 -17.50
C ALA A 326 -13.33 -6.94 -16.80
N LEU A 327 -13.71 -6.26 -15.75
CA LEU A 327 -15.05 -6.34 -15.17
C LEU A 327 -15.98 -5.34 -15.90
N PRO A 328 -17.32 -5.53 -15.80
CA PRO A 328 -18.24 -4.49 -16.20
C PRO A 328 -17.92 -3.15 -15.52
N PRO A 329 -18.15 -2.00 -16.16
CA PRO A 329 -17.90 -0.70 -15.56
C PRO A 329 -18.48 -0.61 -14.15
N VAL A 330 -17.66 -0.21 -13.18
CA VAL A 330 -18.09 -0.16 -11.79
C VAL A 330 -19.05 1.00 -11.54
N PRO A 331 -19.96 0.88 -10.56
CA PRO A 331 -20.85 1.98 -10.18
C PRO A 331 -20.07 3.25 -9.80
N ALA A 332 -20.64 4.41 -10.12
CA ALA A 332 -20.04 5.70 -9.78
C ALA A 332 -19.76 5.81 -8.27
N GLY A 333 -18.63 6.44 -7.93
CA GLY A 333 -18.19 6.59 -6.54
C GLY A 333 -17.54 5.33 -5.94
N THR A 334 -17.33 4.26 -6.73
CA THR A 334 -16.58 3.08 -6.24
C THR A 334 -15.15 3.48 -5.88
N THR A 335 -14.76 3.18 -4.65
CA THR A 335 -13.42 3.46 -4.11
C THR A 335 -12.58 2.21 -3.94
N VAL A 336 -13.21 1.05 -3.75
CA VAL A 336 -12.52 -0.22 -3.54
C VAL A 336 -13.37 -1.38 -4.05
N LEU A 337 -12.71 -2.43 -4.54
CA LEU A 337 -13.32 -3.71 -4.83
C LEU A 337 -13.00 -4.71 -3.72
N ALA A 338 -13.94 -5.59 -3.46
CA ALA A 338 -13.77 -6.68 -2.53
C ALA A 338 -14.03 -8.00 -3.26
N PRO A 339 -13.04 -8.88 -3.35
CA PRO A 339 -13.21 -10.17 -3.97
C PRO A 339 -14.16 -11.07 -3.16
N PRO A 340 -14.68 -12.15 -3.76
CA PRO A 340 -15.50 -13.11 -3.05
C PRO A 340 -14.72 -13.74 -1.89
N GLY A 341 -15.43 -14.10 -0.83
CA GLY A 341 -14.84 -14.83 0.30
C GLY A 341 -14.50 -16.28 -0.09
N THR A 342 -13.53 -16.87 0.61
CA THR A 342 -13.03 -18.23 0.35
C THR A 342 -14.06 -19.34 0.59
N GLY A 343 -15.20 -19.04 1.24
CA GLY A 343 -16.20 -20.04 1.67
C GLY A 343 -17.43 -20.19 0.79
N THR A 344 -17.59 -19.42 -0.30
CA THR A 344 -18.90 -19.31 -0.97
C THR A 344 -18.93 -19.76 -2.43
N LEU A 345 -17.88 -20.41 -2.94
CA LEU A 345 -17.85 -20.77 -4.35
C LEU A 345 -17.98 -22.27 -4.57
N ALA A 346 -19.16 -22.70 -5.05
CA ALA A 346 -19.22 -23.93 -5.84
C ALA A 346 -18.34 -23.78 -7.08
N PRO A 347 -17.58 -24.81 -7.47
CA PRO A 347 -16.77 -24.80 -8.68
C PRO A 347 -17.64 -24.41 -9.88
N GLY A 348 -17.27 -23.34 -10.59
CA GLY A 348 -17.99 -22.88 -11.80
C GLY A 348 -18.89 -21.66 -11.63
N THR A 349 -19.22 -21.20 -10.42
CA THR A 349 -19.83 -19.91 -10.20
C THR A 349 -18.74 -18.87 -10.02
N GLY A 350 -18.45 -18.09 -11.05
CA GLY A 350 -17.50 -16.97 -10.96
C GLY A 350 -17.86 -16.11 -9.76
N GLY A 351 -16.92 -16.03 -8.80
CA GLY A 351 -17.16 -15.34 -7.54
C GLY A 351 -17.63 -13.91 -7.74
N SER A 352 -18.61 -13.52 -6.96
CA SER A 352 -19.17 -12.17 -7.04
C SER A 352 -18.27 -11.17 -6.33
N TYR A 353 -17.73 -10.21 -7.06
CA TYR A 353 -17.08 -9.04 -6.48
C TYR A 353 -18.12 -8.13 -5.86
N ASP A 354 -17.78 -7.50 -4.74
CA ASP A 354 -18.51 -6.36 -4.22
C ASP A 354 -17.74 -5.07 -4.57
N ALA A 355 -18.44 -4.07 -5.08
CA ALA A 355 -17.92 -2.72 -5.28
C ALA A 355 -18.47 -1.83 -4.16
N LEU A 356 -17.57 -1.18 -3.43
CA LEU A 356 -17.90 -0.28 -2.35
C LEU A 356 -17.85 1.15 -2.88
N ALA A 357 -19.02 1.74 -3.08
CA ALA A 357 -19.17 3.10 -3.60
C ALA A 357 -19.49 4.07 -2.46
N VAL A 358 -18.73 5.16 -2.39
CA VAL A 358 -18.83 6.17 -1.32
C VAL A 358 -19.45 7.45 -1.88
N SER A 359 -20.36 8.03 -1.09
CA SER A 359 -20.93 9.35 -1.31
C SER A 359 -21.15 10.05 0.03
N GLY A 360 -20.26 10.99 0.37
CA GLY A 360 -20.25 11.63 1.69
C GLY A 360 -20.05 10.60 2.80
N SER A 361 -20.98 10.55 3.75
CA SER A 361 -21.00 9.59 4.86
C SER A 361 -21.70 8.26 4.55
N ARG A 362 -22.04 8.03 3.28
CA ARG A 362 -22.80 6.85 2.87
C ARG A 362 -21.96 5.91 2.05
N LEU A 363 -21.89 4.64 2.47
CA LEU A 363 -21.33 3.55 1.70
C LEU A 363 -22.46 2.75 1.06
N THR A 364 -22.40 2.58 -0.26
CA THR A 364 -23.29 1.70 -1.02
C THR A 364 -22.52 0.49 -1.50
N VAL A 365 -23.02 -0.69 -1.21
CA VAL A 365 -22.43 -1.95 -1.68
C VAL A 365 -23.18 -2.44 -2.89
N TRP A 366 -22.46 -2.65 -3.96
CA TRP A 366 -22.94 -3.25 -5.20
C TRP A 366 -22.30 -4.62 -5.37
N ARG A 367 -23.07 -5.60 -5.76
CA ARG A 367 -22.57 -6.97 -6.03
C ARG A 367 -22.65 -7.29 -7.50
N LEU A 368 -21.55 -7.78 -8.04
CA LEU A 368 -21.50 -8.28 -9.41
C LEU A 368 -22.15 -9.68 -9.46
N ALA A 369 -23.24 -9.79 -10.18
CA ALA A 369 -23.91 -11.06 -10.40
C ALA A 369 -24.37 -11.16 -11.85
N ARG A 370 -24.07 -12.28 -12.51
CA ARG A 370 -24.47 -12.53 -13.90
C ARG A 370 -24.03 -11.42 -14.88
N GLY A 371 -22.85 -10.83 -14.63
CA GLY A 371 -22.30 -9.77 -15.49
C GLY A 371 -22.86 -8.36 -15.27
N ALA A 372 -23.68 -8.15 -14.23
CA ALA A 372 -24.24 -6.84 -13.89
C ALA A 372 -24.08 -6.51 -12.41
N TRP A 373 -23.91 -5.22 -12.10
CA TRP A 373 -23.86 -4.72 -10.73
C TRP A 373 -25.26 -4.47 -10.18
N GLY A 374 -25.62 -5.13 -9.07
CA GLY A 374 -26.85 -4.91 -8.34
C GLY A 374 -26.57 -4.31 -6.96
N LYS A 375 -27.31 -3.28 -6.56
CA LYS A 375 -27.24 -2.71 -5.19
C LYS A 375 -27.77 -3.74 -4.19
N VAL A 376 -26.94 -4.08 -3.18
CA VAL A 376 -27.28 -5.09 -2.18
C VAL A 376 -27.38 -4.54 -0.77
N GLN A 377 -26.67 -3.43 -0.47
CA GLN A 377 -26.66 -2.85 0.86
C GLN A 377 -26.31 -1.36 0.82
N GLN A 378 -26.73 -0.64 1.86
CA GLN A 378 -26.32 0.73 2.13
C GLN A 378 -26.03 0.88 3.60
N ILE A 379 -24.92 1.54 3.94
CA ILE A 379 -24.48 1.81 5.30
C ILE A 379 -24.29 3.32 5.41
N THR A 380 -24.91 3.95 6.40
CA THR A 380 -24.63 5.33 6.76
C THR A 380 -23.66 5.32 7.93
N VAL A 381 -22.53 5.97 7.77
CA VAL A 381 -21.50 6.10 8.79
C VAL A 381 -21.68 7.46 9.47
N PRO A 382 -21.78 7.50 10.80
CA PRO A 382 -21.77 8.77 11.51
C PRO A 382 -20.51 9.53 11.16
N VAL A 383 -20.64 10.79 10.73
CA VAL A 383 -19.50 11.66 10.51
C VAL A 383 -18.99 12.07 11.88
N GLN A 384 -17.85 11.57 12.26
CA GLN A 384 -17.13 12.07 13.43
C GLN A 384 -16.40 13.35 12.97
N TYR A 385 -17.00 14.49 13.19
CA TYR A 385 -16.25 15.75 13.13
C TYR A 385 -15.27 15.71 14.30
N GLY A 386 -13.99 15.65 14.02
CA GLY A 386 -13.00 16.01 15.02
C GLY A 386 -13.41 17.36 15.56
N SER A 387 -13.63 17.46 16.87
CA SER A 387 -13.87 18.72 17.52
C SER A 387 -12.67 19.61 17.21
N SER A 388 -12.84 20.58 16.30
CA SER A 388 -11.94 21.71 16.18
C SER A 388 -12.00 22.42 17.52
N GLY A 389 -11.06 22.09 18.43
CA GLY A 389 -10.78 22.89 19.60
C GLY A 389 -9.97 24.11 19.22
#